data_1600d778943f7e7485af125f1f08d865
#
_entry.id   1600d778943f7e7485af125f1f08d865
#
_cell.length_a   1.000
_cell.length_b   1.000
_cell.length_c   1.000
_cell.angle_alpha   90.00
_cell.angle_beta   90.00
_cell.angle_gamma   90.00
#
_symmetry.space_group_name_H-M   'P 1'
#
loop_
_entity.id
_entity.type
_entity.pdbx_description
1 polymer ?
#
loop_
_entity_poly.entity_id
_entity_poly.type
_entity_poly.pdbx_seq_one_letter_code
_entity_poly.pdbx_strand_id
1 'polypeptide(L)'
;MNLERDNELRFESTSAPDGLYVVAKASNYMPHPEFPLPSIDLEGSSREEAYEIKCDGFSDSFTYGDIVAVSNNRKKVSGILSKNAKQNTLLVTERCDNLCSFCSQPPNNNPDTHLYVDAAYAIVNFNTDSMVGITGGEPLLNKRKFSTFMEILNKGGNTTPLHILTNGRAFSDSNFCSQVVELSSKRYILWGIPLHGHNQELHDKCVSMPGAFVETMQGLMNLSYTGQNIELRTVVTKDNYKNLKNISELVNSSFPFIFTHAIMNLEPKGWAKRNFDSLYVSVKEQMPHISECVFNNTLKGLESMLFNYPLCETPKNIQKYYCKSISDWKNYYPAFCNGCADKNDCGGFFSSSVGDYLNNIKLEVKV
;
A
#
# COMPACT_ATOMS: atom_id res chain seq x y z
N MET A 1 12.04 -1.11 3.75
CA MET A 1 10.98 -1.47 4.67
C MET A 1 9.85 -0.43 4.73
N ASN A 2 10.07 0.84 4.92
CA ASN A 2 9.02 1.85 4.77
C ASN A 2 9.07 2.44 3.36
N LEU A 3 7.93 2.43 2.65
CA LEU A 3 7.81 3.04 1.34
C LEU A 3 7.65 4.56 1.54
N GLU A 4 8.78 5.27 1.55
CA GLU A 4 8.81 6.71 1.26
C GLU A 4 8.20 7.66 2.30
N ARG A 5 8.57 7.52 3.56
CA ARG A 5 8.50 8.67 4.47
C ARG A 5 9.85 9.37 4.48
N ASP A 6 9.83 10.70 4.35
CA ASP A 6 10.99 11.58 4.58
C ASP A 6 11.46 11.59 6.07
N ASN A 7 11.02 10.62 6.89
CA ASN A 7 11.44 10.44 8.27
C ASN A 7 12.76 9.64 8.31
N GLU A 8 13.71 10.00 7.46
CA GLU A 8 15.08 9.58 7.55
C GLU A 8 15.91 10.71 8.15
N LEU A 9 16.51 10.45 9.31
CA LEU A 9 17.45 11.37 9.92
C LEU A 9 18.87 10.80 9.83
N ARG A 10 19.85 11.69 9.67
CA ARG A 10 21.26 11.33 9.78
C ARG A 10 21.71 11.54 11.21
N PHE A 11 22.36 10.53 11.80
CA PHE A 11 22.92 10.65 13.12
C PHE A 11 24.42 10.91 13.08
N GLU A 12 24.93 11.61 14.10
CA GLU A 12 26.36 11.85 14.30
C GLU A 12 27.05 10.60 14.84
N SER A 13 26.44 10.02 15.88
CA SER A 13 26.95 8.80 16.54
C SER A 13 25.78 8.02 17.15
N THR A 14 25.98 6.71 17.32
CA THR A 14 25.06 5.84 18.06
C THR A 14 25.81 4.67 18.68
N SER A 15 25.28 4.16 19.81
CA SER A 15 25.67 2.87 20.37
C SER A 15 24.86 1.71 19.79
N ALA A 16 23.77 2.01 19.06
CA ALA A 16 22.88 1.01 18.49
C ALA A 16 23.52 0.30 17.28
N PRO A 17 23.60 -1.02 17.24
CA PRO A 17 23.94 -1.77 16.03
C PRO A 17 22.86 -1.60 14.94
N ASP A 18 23.14 -2.12 13.73
CA ASP A 18 22.14 -2.17 12.65
C ASP A 18 20.94 -3.03 13.09
N GLY A 19 19.71 -2.53 12.93
CA GLY A 19 18.53 -3.29 13.31
C GLY A 19 17.27 -2.44 13.52
N LEU A 20 16.23 -3.11 14.05
CA LEU A 20 14.95 -2.51 14.43
C LEU A 20 14.95 -2.21 15.94
N TYR A 21 14.28 -1.11 16.27
CA TYR A 21 14.17 -0.61 17.63
C TYR A 21 12.78 -0.05 17.90
N VAL A 22 12.35 -0.17 19.16
CA VAL A 22 11.20 0.58 19.68
C VAL A 22 11.69 1.89 20.27
N VAL A 23 11.06 2.99 19.91
CA VAL A 23 11.29 4.26 20.59
C VAL A 23 10.57 4.24 21.95
N ALA A 24 11.32 4.12 23.06
CA ALA A 24 10.73 3.93 24.39
C ALA A 24 11.61 4.50 25.48
N LYS A 25 11.00 4.96 26.62
CA LYS A 25 11.76 5.24 27.82
C LYS A 25 12.29 3.93 28.40
N ALA A 26 13.61 3.86 28.61
CA ALA A 26 14.27 2.67 29.17
C ALA A 26 13.64 2.19 30.49
N SER A 27 13.16 3.13 31.33
CA SER A 27 12.54 2.81 32.64
C SER A 27 11.20 2.08 32.54
N ASN A 28 10.49 2.17 31.40
CA ASN A 28 9.12 1.70 31.23
C ASN A 28 8.97 0.71 30.09
N TYR A 29 10.04 0.40 29.37
CA TYR A 29 9.97 -0.51 28.25
C TYR A 29 10.13 -1.96 28.72
N MET A 30 9.15 -2.78 28.36
CA MET A 30 9.20 -4.24 28.50
C MET A 30 9.18 -4.86 27.11
N PRO A 31 10.29 -5.48 26.68
CA PRO A 31 10.32 -6.15 25.37
C PRO A 31 9.37 -7.34 25.33
N HIS A 32 8.87 -7.62 24.13
CA HIS A 32 8.01 -8.80 23.93
C HIS A 32 8.80 -10.09 24.29
N PRO A 33 8.22 -11.01 25.11
CA PRO A 33 8.97 -12.16 25.66
C PRO A 33 9.51 -13.10 24.57
N GLU A 34 8.79 -13.31 23.48
CA GLU A 34 9.20 -14.23 22.40
C GLU A 34 9.83 -13.51 21.19
N PHE A 35 9.46 -12.25 20.97
CA PHE A 35 9.90 -11.46 19.80
C PHE A 35 10.41 -10.08 20.23
N PRO A 36 11.47 -10.03 21.07
CA PRO A 36 11.95 -8.78 21.61
C PRO A 36 12.56 -7.89 20.52
N LEU A 37 12.28 -6.58 20.61
CA LEU A 37 13.08 -5.55 19.97
C LEU A 37 13.81 -4.73 21.06
N PRO A 38 15.03 -4.31 20.83
CA PRO A 38 15.70 -3.37 21.74
C PRO A 38 15.05 -1.98 21.68
N SER A 39 15.31 -1.14 22.69
CA SER A 39 14.78 0.21 22.75
C SER A 39 15.82 1.29 22.45
N ILE A 40 15.34 2.43 21.98
CA ILE A 40 16.08 3.68 21.87
C ILE A 40 15.30 4.76 22.62
N ASP A 41 15.97 5.50 23.53
CA ASP A 41 15.36 6.59 24.27
C ASP A 41 15.49 7.92 23.52
N LEU A 42 14.42 8.72 23.53
CA LEU A 42 14.38 10.06 22.92
C LEU A 42 15.24 11.08 23.68
N GLU A 43 15.38 10.91 24.99
CA GLU A 43 16.01 11.86 25.90
C GLU A 43 17.47 11.51 26.23
N GLY A 44 18.00 10.40 25.67
CA GLY A 44 19.37 9.97 25.91
C GLY A 44 19.62 9.56 27.36
N SER A 45 18.96 8.49 27.84
CA SER A 45 19.16 8.01 29.20
C SER A 45 20.42 7.17 29.34
N SER A 46 21.23 7.46 30.36
CA SER A 46 22.46 6.77 30.70
C SER A 46 22.29 5.39 31.38
N ARG A 47 21.22 4.63 31.01
CA ARG A 47 20.98 3.28 31.55
C ARG A 47 21.44 2.21 30.57
N GLU A 48 22.06 1.15 31.10
CA GLU A 48 22.62 0.01 30.36
C GLU A 48 21.62 -0.73 29.43
N GLU A 49 20.32 -0.40 29.48
CA GLU A 49 19.24 -1.12 28.82
C GLU A 49 18.68 -0.45 27.55
N ALA A 50 19.09 0.78 27.23
CA ALA A 50 18.64 1.48 26.00
C ALA A 50 19.84 1.96 25.19
N TYR A 51 19.71 1.89 23.88
CA TYR A 51 20.68 2.47 22.98
C TYR A 51 20.46 3.98 22.82
N GLU A 52 21.55 4.70 22.61
CA GLU A 52 21.53 6.15 22.36
C GLU A 52 21.76 6.46 20.89
N ILE A 53 21.08 7.49 20.41
CA ILE A 53 21.33 8.11 19.11
C ILE A 53 21.53 9.61 19.30
N LYS A 54 22.68 10.12 18.85
CA LYS A 54 22.90 11.57 18.70
C LYS A 54 22.47 12.00 17.30
N CYS A 55 21.29 12.56 17.23
CA CYS A 55 20.67 12.95 15.97
C CYS A 55 19.81 14.20 16.20
N ASP A 56 20.12 15.26 15.48
CA ASP A 56 19.32 16.48 15.51
C ASP A 56 17.90 16.20 15.01
N GLY A 57 16.89 16.66 15.75
CA GLY A 57 15.50 16.49 15.40
C GLY A 57 14.93 15.08 15.63
N PHE A 58 15.65 14.19 16.35
CA PHE A 58 15.15 12.85 16.64
C PHE A 58 13.85 12.88 17.45
N SER A 59 13.81 13.65 18.53
CA SER A 59 12.63 13.84 19.38
C SER A 59 11.46 14.56 18.68
N ASP A 60 11.77 15.37 17.65
CA ASP A 60 10.74 16.06 16.87
C ASP A 60 10.12 15.15 15.80
N SER A 61 10.89 14.15 15.35
CA SER A 61 10.50 13.27 14.23
C SER A 61 9.89 11.96 14.69
N PHE A 62 10.19 11.49 15.89
CA PHE A 62 9.72 10.20 16.41
C PHE A 62 9.01 10.36 17.76
N THR A 63 8.10 9.44 18.02
CA THR A 63 7.26 9.41 19.21
C THR A 63 7.46 8.07 19.96
N TYR A 64 7.27 8.06 21.27
CA TYR A 64 7.29 6.81 22.02
C TYR A 64 6.27 5.79 21.47
N GLY A 65 6.76 4.58 21.24
CA GLY A 65 6.02 3.49 20.61
C GLY A 65 6.21 3.38 19.10
N ASP A 66 6.90 4.33 18.47
CA ASP A 66 7.30 4.19 17.06
C ASP A 66 8.34 3.07 16.90
N ILE A 67 8.34 2.43 15.74
CA ILE A 67 9.38 1.48 15.34
C ILE A 67 10.31 2.18 14.36
N VAL A 68 11.61 2.13 14.64
CA VAL A 68 12.66 2.72 13.80
C VAL A 68 13.68 1.68 13.39
N ALA A 69 14.34 1.90 12.26
CA ALA A 69 15.48 1.12 11.81
C ALA A 69 16.75 1.96 11.84
N VAL A 70 17.82 1.40 12.39
CA VAL A 70 19.16 2.01 12.42
C VAL A 70 20.04 1.34 11.36
N SER A 71 20.77 2.15 10.60
CA SER A 71 21.77 1.71 9.64
C SER A 71 23.07 2.48 9.83
N ASN A 72 24.07 1.84 10.43
CA ASN A 72 25.37 2.44 10.70
C ASN A 72 26.17 2.75 9.44
N ASN A 73 26.12 1.85 8.44
CA ASN A 73 26.76 2.06 7.15
C ASN A 73 26.29 3.32 6.43
N ARG A 74 24.99 3.65 6.58
CA ARG A 74 24.37 4.84 5.97
C ARG A 74 24.33 6.02 6.93
N LYS A 75 24.70 5.82 8.19
CA LYS A 75 24.52 6.79 9.29
C LYS A 75 23.09 7.35 9.34
N LYS A 76 22.09 6.45 9.26
CA LYS A 76 20.67 6.82 9.15
C LYS A 76 19.83 6.08 10.16
N VAL A 77 18.86 6.79 10.72
CA VAL A 77 17.70 6.23 11.39
C VAL A 77 16.44 6.54 10.55
N SER A 78 15.61 5.54 10.35
CA SER A 78 14.42 5.63 9.50
C SER A 78 13.20 5.15 10.25
N GLY A 79 12.09 5.91 10.17
CA GLY A 79 10.79 5.49 10.70
C GLY A 79 10.24 4.28 9.94
N ILE A 80 9.85 3.25 10.65
CA ILE A 80 9.26 2.01 10.10
C ILE A 80 7.74 1.99 10.34
N LEU A 81 7.31 2.15 11.58
CA LEU A 81 5.91 2.33 11.96
C LEU A 81 5.83 3.55 12.90
N SER A 82 4.82 4.38 12.72
CA SER A 82 4.65 5.59 13.53
C SER A 82 3.24 5.70 14.08
N LYS A 83 3.14 6.00 15.39
CA LYS A 83 1.87 6.21 16.09
C LYS A 83 1.09 7.41 15.54
N ASN A 84 1.79 8.41 15.02
CA ASN A 84 1.19 9.63 14.47
C ASN A 84 0.86 9.53 12.99
N ALA A 85 1.22 8.42 12.33
CA ALA A 85 0.93 8.25 10.93
C ALA A 85 -0.52 7.89 10.68
N LYS A 86 -1.17 8.54 9.73
CA LYS A 86 -2.51 8.16 9.24
C LYS A 86 -2.54 6.77 8.64
N GLN A 87 -1.43 6.36 8.03
CA GLN A 87 -1.26 5.02 7.45
C GLN A 87 0.16 4.53 7.68
N ASN A 88 0.27 3.29 8.07
CA ASN A 88 1.51 2.55 8.15
C ASN A 88 1.51 1.46 7.08
N THR A 89 2.60 1.32 6.33
CA THR A 89 2.72 0.30 5.27
C THR A 89 4.12 -0.27 5.28
N LEU A 90 4.23 -1.60 5.30
CA LEU A 90 5.49 -2.34 5.30
C LEU A 90 5.70 -3.07 3.98
N LEU A 91 6.90 -2.94 3.45
CA LEU A 91 7.40 -3.72 2.33
C LEU A 91 8.01 -5.02 2.86
N VAL A 92 7.48 -6.18 2.40
CA VAL A 92 7.99 -7.50 2.83
C VAL A 92 8.84 -8.21 1.78
N THR A 93 8.80 -7.75 0.53
CA THR A 93 9.65 -8.25 -0.56
C THR A 93 9.72 -7.22 -1.69
N GLU A 94 10.82 -7.21 -2.44
CA GLU A 94 10.94 -6.42 -3.68
C GLU A 94 10.74 -7.26 -4.94
N ARG A 95 10.53 -8.56 -4.80
CA ARG A 95 10.32 -9.51 -5.92
C ARG A 95 8.84 -9.62 -6.27
N CYS A 96 8.56 -9.80 -7.57
CA CYS A 96 7.22 -9.99 -8.08
C CYS A 96 7.25 -10.94 -9.28
N ASP A 97 6.19 -11.69 -9.47
CA ASP A 97 5.93 -12.53 -10.63
C ASP A 97 5.03 -11.86 -11.69
N ASN A 98 4.61 -10.60 -11.46
CA ASN A 98 4.04 -9.72 -12.46
C ASN A 98 5.06 -8.63 -12.85
N LEU A 99 4.97 -8.15 -14.10
CA LEU A 99 5.81 -7.08 -14.65
C LEU A 99 4.94 -5.92 -15.16
N CYS A 100 3.99 -5.48 -14.33
CA CYS A 100 3.00 -4.46 -14.70
C CYS A 100 3.65 -3.22 -15.31
N SER A 101 3.24 -2.83 -16.52
CA SER A 101 3.80 -1.68 -17.24
C SER A 101 3.67 -0.36 -16.49
N PHE A 102 2.72 -0.28 -15.57
CA PHE A 102 2.42 0.88 -14.69
C PHE A 102 2.91 0.69 -13.25
N CYS A 103 3.78 -0.28 -12.96
CA CYS A 103 4.26 -0.52 -11.60
C CYS A 103 4.96 0.72 -11.04
N SER A 104 4.45 1.26 -9.92
CA SER A 104 5.05 2.40 -9.22
C SER A 104 6.33 2.00 -8.49
N GLN A 105 6.47 0.70 -8.18
CA GLN A 105 7.61 0.11 -7.49
C GLN A 105 8.07 -1.14 -8.26
N PRO A 106 8.88 -0.95 -9.33
CA PRO A 106 9.36 -2.05 -10.14
C PRO A 106 10.08 -3.11 -9.32
N PRO A 107 9.84 -4.41 -9.60
CA PRO A 107 10.52 -5.48 -8.88
C PRO A 107 12.01 -5.47 -9.11
N ASN A 108 12.75 -5.89 -8.10
CA ASN A 108 14.19 -6.12 -8.16
C ASN A 108 14.56 -7.42 -7.43
N ASN A 109 15.81 -7.88 -7.62
CA ASN A 109 16.32 -9.12 -7.06
C ASN A 109 17.30 -8.90 -5.89
N ASN A 110 17.26 -7.74 -5.24
CA ASN A 110 18.07 -7.51 -4.04
C ASN A 110 17.75 -8.55 -2.95
N PRO A 111 18.70 -8.86 -2.07
CA PRO A 111 18.43 -9.71 -0.92
C PRO A 111 17.38 -9.09 -0.01
N ASP A 112 16.22 -9.72 0.09
CA ASP A 112 15.05 -9.24 0.83
C ASP A 112 14.51 -10.28 1.84
N THR A 113 15.28 -11.33 2.09
CA THR A 113 14.81 -12.48 2.88
C THR A 113 14.48 -12.16 4.33
N HIS A 114 15.07 -11.09 4.87
CA HIS A 114 14.85 -10.62 6.25
C HIS A 114 13.55 -9.81 6.39
N LEU A 115 13.04 -9.20 5.30
CA LEU A 115 11.94 -8.23 5.37
C LEU A 115 10.64 -8.79 5.96
N TYR A 116 10.33 -10.07 5.69
CA TYR A 116 9.13 -10.71 6.26
C TYR A 116 9.22 -10.83 7.79
N VAL A 117 10.38 -11.26 8.28
CA VAL A 117 10.61 -11.42 9.72
C VAL A 117 10.63 -10.07 10.41
N ASP A 118 11.37 -9.12 9.84
CA ASP A 118 11.46 -7.76 10.37
C ASP A 118 10.10 -7.07 10.43
N ALA A 119 9.28 -7.22 9.40
CA ALA A 119 7.92 -6.69 9.37
C ALA A 119 7.04 -7.32 10.46
N ALA A 120 7.15 -8.65 10.66
CA ALA A 120 6.40 -9.33 11.71
C ALA A 120 6.82 -8.85 13.10
N TYR A 121 8.13 -8.75 13.37
CA TYR A 121 8.64 -8.21 14.65
C TYR A 121 8.22 -6.76 14.88
N ALA A 122 8.27 -5.94 13.84
CA ALA A 122 7.80 -4.54 13.92
C ALA A 122 6.33 -4.48 14.33
N ILE A 123 5.44 -5.26 13.70
CA ILE A 123 4.01 -5.26 14.00
C ILE A 123 3.73 -5.78 15.41
N VAL A 124 4.38 -6.88 15.83
CA VAL A 124 4.19 -7.47 17.16
C VAL A 124 4.51 -6.44 18.25
N ASN A 125 5.58 -5.64 18.06
CA ASN A 125 6.01 -4.64 19.05
C ASN A 125 5.33 -3.28 18.89
N PHE A 126 4.65 -3.01 17.77
CA PHE A 126 3.99 -1.72 17.54
C PHE A 126 2.64 -1.61 18.26
N ASN A 127 1.90 -2.69 18.37
CA ASN A 127 0.60 -2.81 19.04
C ASN A 127 -0.36 -1.63 18.73
N THR A 128 -1.10 -1.74 17.64
CA THR A 128 -2.05 -0.73 17.16
C THR A 128 -3.36 -1.38 16.71
N ASP A 129 -4.46 -0.67 16.95
CA ASP A 129 -5.78 -1.03 16.40
C ASP A 129 -5.98 -0.50 14.96
N SER A 130 -5.07 0.38 14.50
CA SER A 130 -5.09 0.90 13.13
C SER A 130 -4.58 -0.15 12.16
N MET A 131 -5.18 -0.19 10.98
CA MET A 131 -4.79 -1.12 9.91
C MET A 131 -3.38 -0.84 9.41
N VAL A 132 -2.55 -1.89 9.32
CA VAL A 132 -1.21 -1.83 8.74
C VAL A 132 -1.22 -2.43 7.34
N GLY A 133 -0.74 -1.68 6.37
CA GLY A 133 -0.56 -2.13 4.99
C GLY A 133 0.63 -3.09 4.87
N ILE A 134 0.44 -4.19 4.16
CA ILE A 134 1.52 -5.10 3.75
C ILE A 134 1.60 -5.06 2.24
N THR A 135 2.75 -4.72 1.74
CA THR A 135 2.99 -4.58 0.30
C THR A 135 4.37 -5.14 -0.07
N GLY A 136 4.69 -5.02 -1.34
CA GLY A 136 5.97 -5.45 -1.88
C GLY A 136 5.96 -5.40 -3.39
N GLY A 137 6.79 -6.22 -3.99
CA GLY A 137 6.51 -6.74 -5.32
C GLY A 137 5.25 -7.61 -5.22
N GLU A 138 5.41 -8.87 -4.79
CA GLU A 138 4.27 -9.75 -4.48
C GLU A 138 4.49 -10.42 -3.11
N PRO A 139 3.74 -10.02 -2.08
CA PRO A 139 3.90 -10.56 -0.72
C PRO A 139 3.71 -12.08 -0.61
N LEU A 140 2.88 -12.69 -1.47
CA LEU A 140 2.61 -14.12 -1.44
C LEU A 140 3.51 -14.93 -2.38
N LEU A 141 4.43 -14.31 -3.10
CA LEU A 141 5.35 -14.97 -4.02
C LEU A 141 6.14 -16.10 -3.32
N ASN A 142 6.62 -15.83 -2.12
CA ASN A 142 7.26 -16.84 -1.29
C ASN A 142 6.28 -17.34 -0.22
N LYS A 143 5.48 -18.35 -0.58
CA LYS A 143 4.44 -18.95 0.28
C LYS A 143 4.93 -19.25 1.68
N ARG A 144 6.12 -19.88 1.81
CA ARG A 144 6.69 -20.27 3.11
C ARG A 144 7.04 -19.05 3.98
N LYS A 145 7.67 -18.02 3.42
CA LYS A 145 8.02 -16.81 4.18
C LYS A 145 6.78 -16.05 4.62
N PHE A 146 5.76 -15.97 3.77
CA PHE A 146 4.49 -15.36 4.13
C PHE A 146 3.79 -16.14 5.25
N SER A 147 3.77 -17.48 5.19
CA SER A 147 3.25 -18.29 6.29
C SER A 147 4.01 -18.06 7.58
N THR A 148 5.36 -18.02 7.54
CA THR A 148 6.19 -17.70 8.72
C THR A 148 5.87 -16.29 9.28
N PHE A 149 5.69 -15.29 8.43
CA PHE A 149 5.27 -13.95 8.84
C PHE A 149 3.95 -14.01 9.64
N MET A 150 2.94 -14.69 9.13
CA MET A 150 1.64 -14.86 9.80
C MET A 150 1.74 -15.67 11.10
N GLU A 151 2.57 -16.72 11.13
CA GLU A 151 2.82 -17.51 12.34
C GLU A 151 3.46 -16.68 13.46
N ILE A 152 4.45 -15.83 13.14
CA ILE A 152 5.07 -14.92 14.11
C ILE A 152 4.03 -13.97 14.69
N LEU A 153 3.21 -13.35 13.85
CA LEU A 153 2.12 -12.47 14.31
C LEU A 153 1.14 -13.19 15.24
N ASN A 154 0.81 -14.46 14.93
CA ASN A 154 -0.11 -15.26 15.72
C ASN A 154 0.48 -15.71 17.06
N LYS A 155 1.76 -16.08 17.08
CA LYS A 155 2.50 -16.42 18.31
C LYS A 155 2.72 -15.20 19.19
N GLY A 156 3.00 -14.06 18.59
CA GLY A 156 3.13 -12.78 19.29
C GLY A 156 1.82 -12.25 19.88
N GLY A 157 0.71 -12.96 19.76
CA GLY A 157 -0.59 -12.55 20.31
C GLY A 157 -1.14 -11.27 19.69
N ASN A 158 -0.54 -10.79 18.61
CA ASN A 158 -0.92 -9.54 17.95
C ASN A 158 -2.16 -9.73 17.07
N THR A 159 -3.12 -8.83 17.18
CA THR A 159 -4.39 -8.85 16.42
C THR A 159 -4.54 -7.63 15.49
N THR A 160 -3.47 -6.86 15.30
CA THR A 160 -3.45 -5.70 14.38
C THR A 160 -4.09 -6.05 13.04
N PRO A 161 -5.10 -5.31 12.57
CA PRO A 161 -5.71 -5.54 11.28
C PRO A 161 -4.74 -5.25 10.13
N LEU A 162 -4.80 -6.04 9.07
CA LEU A 162 -3.89 -5.91 7.93
C LEU A 162 -4.64 -5.60 6.63
N HIS A 163 -4.05 -4.72 5.81
CA HIS A 163 -4.42 -4.54 4.41
C HIS A 163 -3.30 -5.10 3.53
N ILE A 164 -3.50 -6.27 2.95
CA ILE A 164 -2.47 -6.97 2.19
C ILE A 164 -2.71 -6.77 0.69
N LEU A 165 -1.75 -6.08 0.05
CA LEU A 165 -1.78 -5.84 -1.38
C LEU A 165 -1.05 -6.99 -2.09
N THR A 166 -1.80 -7.82 -2.80
CA THR A 166 -1.29 -8.99 -3.53
C THR A 166 -1.92 -9.09 -4.91
N ASN A 167 -1.20 -9.65 -5.87
CA ASN A 167 -1.77 -9.93 -7.19
C ASN A 167 -2.82 -11.08 -7.17
N GLY A 168 -2.98 -11.77 -6.05
CA GLY A 168 -3.98 -12.81 -5.84
C GLY A 168 -3.68 -14.14 -6.50
N ARG A 169 -2.66 -14.24 -7.34
CA ARG A 169 -2.34 -15.45 -8.13
C ARG A 169 -1.97 -16.65 -7.26
N ALA A 170 -1.26 -16.43 -6.16
CA ALA A 170 -0.88 -17.50 -5.24
C ALA A 170 -2.08 -18.25 -4.65
N PHE A 171 -3.23 -17.59 -4.55
CA PHE A 171 -4.49 -18.21 -4.08
C PHE A 171 -5.13 -19.17 -5.10
N SER A 172 -4.63 -19.24 -6.34
CA SER A 172 -5.05 -20.29 -7.29
C SER A 172 -4.73 -21.70 -6.79
N ASP A 173 -3.70 -21.84 -5.94
CA ASP A 173 -3.44 -23.05 -5.15
C ASP A 173 -4.39 -23.09 -3.95
N SER A 174 -5.40 -23.96 -4.02
CA SER A 174 -6.44 -24.08 -2.99
C SER A 174 -5.90 -24.52 -1.63
N ASN A 175 -4.85 -25.33 -1.59
CA ASN A 175 -4.21 -25.76 -0.34
C ASN A 175 -3.53 -24.58 0.34
N PHE A 176 -2.78 -23.78 -0.41
CA PHE A 176 -2.16 -22.57 0.12
C PHE A 176 -3.22 -21.53 0.54
N CYS A 177 -4.28 -21.36 -0.25
CA CYS A 177 -5.40 -20.49 0.11
C CYS A 177 -5.98 -20.88 1.47
N SER A 178 -6.31 -22.16 1.67
CA SER A 178 -6.85 -22.67 2.93
C SER A 178 -5.88 -22.45 4.11
N GLN A 179 -4.60 -22.73 3.92
CA GLN A 179 -3.57 -22.48 4.94
C GLN A 179 -3.50 -21.00 5.34
N VAL A 180 -3.49 -20.09 4.37
CA VAL A 180 -3.44 -18.64 4.66
C VAL A 180 -4.69 -18.17 5.38
N VAL A 181 -5.86 -18.66 4.99
CA VAL A 181 -7.13 -18.34 5.65
C VAL A 181 -7.13 -18.79 7.11
N GLU A 182 -6.64 -20.00 7.39
CA GLU A 182 -6.50 -20.50 8.77
C GLU A 182 -5.56 -19.61 9.59
N LEU A 183 -4.38 -19.26 9.05
CA LEU A 183 -3.43 -18.33 9.68
C LEU A 183 -4.01 -16.92 9.90
N SER A 184 -4.98 -16.53 9.08
CA SER A 184 -5.64 -15.23 9.14
C SER A 184 -6.77 -15.15 10.17
N SER A 185 -7.22 -16.26 10.73
CA SER A 185 -8.43 -16.36 11.57
C SER A 185 -8.42 -15.50 12.85
N LYS A 186 -7.23 -15.08 13.31
CA LYS A 186 -7.07 -14.29 14.55
C LYS A 186 -7.13 -12.78 14.34
N ARG A 187 -7.30 -12.29 13.09
CA ARG A 187 -7.29 -10.86 12.80
C ARG A 187 -8.16 -10.51 11.59
N TYR A 188 -8.55 -9.26 11.49
CA TYR A 188 -9.16 -8.74 10.28
C TYR A 188 -8.08 -8.58 9.20
N ILE A 189 -8.35 -9.14 8.01
CA ILE A 189 -7.53 -8.90 6.81
C ILE A 189 -8.42 -8.40 5.68
N LEU A 190 -7.98 -7.31 5.05
CA LEU A 190 -8.49 -6.83 3.78
C LEU A 190 -7.49 -7.20 2.68
N TRP A 191 -7.93 -8.03 1.74
CA TRP A 191 -7.11 -8.42 0.59
C TRP A 191 -7.33 -7.45 -0.56
N GLY A 192 -6.33 -6.63 -0.87
CA GLY A 192 -6.34 -5.73 -2.02
C GLY A 192 -5.85 -6.48 -3.27
N ILE A 193 -6.77 -6.93 -4.13
CA ILE A 193 -6.47 -7.76 -5.31
C ILE A 193 -6.73 -6.97 -6.60
N PRO A 194 -5.73 -6.84 -7.49
CA PRO A 194 -5.87 -6.10 -8.73
C PRO A 194 -6.60 -6.91 -9.81
N LEU A 195 -7.49 -6.23 -10.53
CA LEU A 195 -8.07 -6.72 -11.77
C LEU A 195 -8.07 -5.56 -12.79
N HIS A 196 -7.29 -5.71 -13.87
CA HIS A 196 -7.06 -4.64 -14.85
C HIS A 196 -7.73 -4.90 -16.21
N GLY A 197 -8.38 -6.04 -16.37
CA GLY A 197 -9.09 -6.43 -17.56
C GLY A 197 -10.25 -7.37 -17.25
N HIS A 198 -11.27 -7.36 -18.10
CA HIS A 198 -12.44 -8.26 -18.01
C HIS A 198 -12.20 -9.61 -18.71
N ASN A 199 -11.06 -9.77 -19.35
CA ASN A 199 -10.62 -10.99 -20.01
C ASN A 199 -9.10 -11.16 -19.90
N GLN A 200 -8.64 -12.33 -20.30
CA GLN A 200 -7.23 -12.71 -20.23
C GLN A 200 -6.32 -11.78 -21.06
N GLU A 201 -6.72 -11.48 -22.29
CA GLU A 201 -5.92 -10.64 -23.19
C GLU A 201 -5.61 -9.28 -22.57
N LEU A 202 -6.63 -8.60 -22.05
CA LEU A 202 -6.47 -7.27 -21.47
C LEU A 202 -5.73 -7.30 -20.13
N HIS A 203 -6.09 -8.22 -19.23
CA HIS A 203 -5.46 -8.29 -17.92
C HIS A 203 -3.98 -8.66 -18.04
N ASP A 204 -3.68 -9.75 -18.77
CA ASP A 204 -2.31 -10.24 -18.94
C ASP A 204 -1.43 -9.19 -19.64
N LYS A 205 -1.99 -8.42 -20.60
CA LYS A 205 -1.31 -7.28 -21.19
C LYS A 205 -0.94 -6.23 -20.15
N CYS A 206 -1.89 -5.82 -19.29
CA CYS A 206 -1.69 -4.81 -18.26
C CYS A 206 -0.59 -5.22 -17.25
N VAL A 207 -0.60 -6.48 -16.83
CA VAL A 207 0.36 -6.99 -15.84
C VAL A 207 1.62 -7.60 -16.46
N SER A 208 1.70 -7.63 -17.81
CA SER A 208 2.81 -8.18 -18.60
C SER A 208 3.18 -9.61 -18.18
N MET A 209 2.17 -10.45 -17.93
CA MET A 209 2.32 -11.83 -17.49
C MET A 209 1.23 -12.72 -18.09
N PRO A 210 1.56 -13.59 -19.05
CA PRO A 210 0.61 -14.55 -19.60
C PRO A 210 0.05 -15.51 -18.55
N GLY A 211 -1.26 -15.70 -18.54
CA GLY A 211 -1.95 -16.59 -17.59
C GLY A 211 -2.31 -15.94 -16.25
N ALA A 212 -1.87 -14.72 -15.98
CA ALA A 212 -2.15 -14.03 -14.73
C ALA A 212 -3.66 -13.85 -14.47
N PHE A 213 -4.44 -13.56 -15.51
CA PHE A 213 -5.89 -13.46 -15.39
C PHE A 213 -6.53 -14.74 -14.83
N VAL A 214 -6.18 -15.88 -15.42
CA VAL A 214 -6.75 -17.18 -15.02
C VAL A 214 -6.40 -17.50 -13.56
N GLU A 215 -5.14 -17.29 -13.18
CA GLU A 215 -4.69 -17.53 -11.81
C GLU A 215 -5.36 -16.56 -10.80
N THR A 216 -5.47 -15.26 -11.14
CA THR A 216 -6.16 -14.27 -10.29
C THR A 216 -7.65 -14.60 -10.14
N MET A 217 -8.34 -14.97 -11.22
CA MET A 217 -9.74 -15.38 -11.18
C MET A 217 -9.95 -16.63 -10.34
N GLN A 218 -9.07 -17.63 -10.48
CA GLN A 218 -9.11 -18.84 -9.64
C GLN A 218 -8.82 -18.51 -8.18
N GLY A 219 -7.89 -17.59 -7.91
CA GLY A 219 -7.60 -17.12 -6.55
C GLY A 219 -8.80 -16.41 -5.91
N LEU A 220 -9.47 -15.52 -6.64
CA LEU A 220 -10.71 -14.88 -6.19
C LEU A 220 -11.80 -15.92 -5.91
N MET A 221 -11.95 -16.94 -6.76
CA MET A 221 -12.91 -18.02 -6.58
C MET A 221 -12.59 -18.82 -5.30
N ASN A 222 -11.34 -19.20 -5.08
CA ASN A 222 -10.94 -19.93 -3.88
C ASN A 222 -11.18 -19.12 -2.60
N LEU A 223 -10.91 -17.80 -2.63
CA LEU A 223 -11.18 -16.90 -1.49
C LEU A 223 -12.69 -16.74 -1.23
N SER A 224 -13.55 -16.84 -2.25
CA SER A 224 -15.00 -16.70 -2.11
C SER A 224 -15.62 -17.71 -1.15
N TYR A 225 -15.08 -18.92 -1.12
CA TYR A 225 -15.55 -19.99 -0.23
C TYR A 225 -15.14 -19.80 1.23
N THR A 226 -14.34 -18.81 1.54
CA THR A 226 -13.70 -18.65 2.85
C THR A 226 -14.20 -17.43 3.62
N GLY A 227 -15.08 -16.62 3.04
CA GLY A 227 -15.64 -15.43 3.69
C GLY A 227 -14.61 -14.32 3.94
N GLN A 228 -13.53 -14.25 3.16
CA GLN A 228 -12.50 -13.23 3.29
C GLN A 228 -12.96 -11.87 2.75
N ASN A 229 -12.45 -10.78 3.33
CA ASN A 229 -12.74 -9.43 2.86
C ASN A 229 -11.82 -9.07 1.68
N ILE A 230 -12.42 -8.71 0.55
CA ILE A 230 -11.69 -8.40 -0.68
C ILE A 230 -12.03 -6.99 -1.16
N GLU A 231 -10.99 -6.18 -1.37
CA GLU A 231 -11.03 -4.94 -2.13
C GLU A 231 -10.48 -5.22 -3.53
N LEU A 232 -11.33 -5.07 -4.55
CA LEU A 232 -10.85 -5.11 -5.92
C LEU A 232 -10.15 -3.80 -6.27
N ARG A 233 -9.05 -3.85 -7.00
CA ARG A 233 -8.24 -2.67 -7.33
C ARG A 233 -8.01 -2.57 -8.83
N THR A 234 -8.35 -1.44 -9.43
CA THR A 234 -8.11 -1.20 -10.87
C THR A 234 -7.37 0.12 -11.05
N VAL A 235 -6.13 0.06 -11.54
CA VAL A 235 -5.41 1.24 -12.02
C VAL A 235 -5.88 1.53 -13.44
N VAL A 236 -6.35 2.75 -13.68
CA VAL A 236 -6.88 3.16 -14.98
C VAL A 236 -5.73 3.60 -15.87
N THR A 237 -5.64 2.98 -17.04
CA THR A 237 -4.62 3.26 -18.06
C THR A 237 -5.26 3.36 -19.45
N LYS A 238 -4.48 3.79 -20.43
CA LYS A 238 -4.91 3.86 -21.83
C LYS A 238 -5.38 2.52 -22.40
N ASP A 239 -4.88 1.41 -21.83
CA ASP A 239 -5.26 0.07 -22.27
C ASP A 239 -6.65 -0.33 -21.79
N ASN A 240 -7.05 0.07 -20.57
CA ASN A 240 -8.26 -0.49 -19.93
C ASN A 240 -9.39 0.52 -19.67
N TYR A 241 -9.17 1.85 -19.81
CA TYR A 241 -10.16 2.84 -19.39
C TYR A 241 -11.54 2.69 -20.07
N LYS A 242 -11.58 2.24 -21.33
CA LYS A 242 -12.83 1.98 -22.09
C LYS A 242 -13.54 0.70 -21.64
N ASN A 243 -12.84 -0.17 -20.90
CA ASN A 243 -13.35 -1.48 -20.48
C ASN A 243 -13.74 -1.53 -18.99
N LEU A 244 -13.76 -0.40 -18.27
CA LEU A 244 -14.09 -0.37 -16.85
C LEU A 244 -15.49 -0.92 -16.56
N LYS A 245 -16.47 -0.63 -17.42
CA LYS A 245 -17.81 -1.20 -17.32
C LYS A 245 -17.79 -2.73 -17.44
N ASN A 246 -17.04 -3.27 -18.40
CA ASN A 246 -16.93 -4.71 -18.60
C ASN A 246 -16.26 -5.40 -17.40
N ILE A 247 -15.26 -4.75 -16.78
CA ILE A 247 -14.65 -5.22 -15.51
C ILE A 247 -15.71 -5.25 -14.41
N SER A 248 -16.49 -4.18 -14.27
CA SER A 248 -17.60 -4.11 -13.30
C SER A 248 -18.64 -5.21 -13.53
N GLU A 249 -19.04 -5.46 -14.78
CA GLU A 249 -20.00 -6.52 -15.14
C GLU A 249 -19.46 -7.91 -14.78
N LEU A 250 -18.19 -8.19 -15.10
CA LEU A 250 -17.53 -9.45 -14.73
C LEU A 250 -17.51 -9.64 -13.20
N VAL A 251 -17.12 -8.62 -12.45
CA VAL A 251 -17.03 -8.68 -10.99
C VAL A 251 -18.41 -8.91 -10.37
N ASN A 252 -19.39 -8.11 -10.77
CA ASN A 252 -20.77 -8.21 -10.25
C ASN A 252 -21.44 -9.55 -10.57
N SER A 253 -21.09 -10.20 -11.69
CA SER A 253 -21.67 -11.50 -12.09
C SER A 253 -20.95 -12.68 -11.45
N SER A 254 -19.62 -12.59 -11.27
CA SER A 254 -18.80 -13.73 -10.85
C SER A 254 -18.42 -13.69 -9.38
N PHE A 255 -18.35 -12.50 -8.77
CA PHE A 255 -17.83 -12.30 -7.42
C PHE A 255 -18.70 -11.35 -6.59
N PRO A 256 -19.99 -11.66 -6.38
CA PRO A 256 -20.92 -10.78 -5.64
C PRO A 256 -20.55 -10.61 -4.16
N PHE A 257 -19.60 -11.33 -3.65
CA PHE A 257 -19.04 -11.21 -2.31
C PHE A 257 -17.98 -10.12 -2.18
N ILE A 258 -17.46 -9.57 -3.28
CA ILE A 258 -16.58 -8.39 -3.25
C ILE A 258 -17.44 -7.19 -2.94
N PHE A 259 -17.08 -6.45 -1.88
CA PHE A 259 -17.88 -5.30 -1.43
C PHE A 259 -17.33 -3.96 -1.88
N THR A 260 -16.03 -3.87 -2.24
CA THR A 260 -15.40 -2.60 -2.63
C THR A 260 -14.59 -2.75 -3.91
N HIS A 261 -14.76 -1.79 -4.82
CA HIS A 261 -13.96 -1.62 -6.02
C HIS A 261 -13.22 -0.28 -5.98
N ALA A 262 -11.93 -0.33 -5.71
CA ALA A 262 -11.03 0.82 -5.72
C ALA A 262 -10.54 1.11 -7.15
N ILE A 263 -11.00 2.21 -7.73
CA ILE A 263 -10.63 2.69 -9.07
C ILE A 263 -9.61 3.81 -8.89
N MET A 264 -8.42 3.65 -9.44
CA MET A 264 -7.29 4.53 -9.17
C MET A 264 -6.74 5.16 -10.43
N ASN A 265 -6.51 6.49 -10.38
CA ASN A 265 -5.73 7.16 -11.42
C ASN A 265 -4.26 6.74 -11.38
N LEU A 266 -3.61 6.80 -12.53
CA LEU A 266 -2.20 6.41 -12.71
C LEU A 266 -1.28 7.35 -11.93
N GLU A 267 -0.43 6.79 -11.06
CA GLU A 267 0.65 7.53 -10.39
C GLU A 267 1.91 7.50 -11.27
N PRO A 268 2.46 8.67 -11.70
CA PRO A 268 3.65 8.73 -12.54
C PRO A 268 4.94 8.46 -11.74
N LYS A 269 5.15 7.19 -11.35
CA LYS A 269 6.28 6.72 -10.57
C LYS A 269 6.77 5.36 -11.07
N GLY A 270 8.03 5.03 -10.87
CA GLY A 270 8.61 3.76 -11.31
C GLY A 270 8.46 3.54 -12.83
N TRP A 271 7.93 2.37 -13.21
CA TRP A 271 7.66 2.07 -14.62
C TRP A 271 6.49 2.88 -15.18
N ALA A 272 5.51 3.26 -14.38
CA ALA A 272 4.45 4.17 -14.82
C ALA A 272 5.01 5.51 -15.30
N LYS A 273 6.04 6.05 -14.62
CA LYS A 273 6.74 7.27 -15.05
C LYS A 273 7.47 7.05 -16.38
N ARG A 274 8.18 5.93 -16.51
CA ARG A 274 8.93 5.57 -17.72
C ARG A 274 8.03 5.37 -18.95
N ASN A 275 6.85 4.79 -18.74
CA ASN A 275 5.89 4.44 -19.78
C ASN A 275 4.73 5.43 -19.88
N PHE A 276 4.84 6.62 -19.26
CA PHE A 276 3.72 7.53 -19.03
C PHE A 276 2.92 7.85 -20.30
N ASP A 277 3.59 8.25 -21.38
CA ASP A 277 2.94 8.65 -22.64
C ASP A 277 2.12 7.52 -23.27
N SER A 278 2.51 6.27 -23.06
CA SER A 278 1.80 5.11 -23.57
C SER A 278 0.66 4.64 -22.68
N LEU A 279 0.69 5.00 -21.38
CA LEU A 279 -0.25 4.53 -20.38
C LEU A 279 -1.27 5.58 -19.95
N TYR A 280 -0.87 6.85 -19.95
CA TYR A 280 -1.72 7.91 -19.42
C TYR A 280 -2.87 8.22 -20.35
N VAL A 281 -4.03 8.41 -19.76
CA VAL A 281 -5.24 8.97 -20.38
C VAL A 281 -5.76 10.09 -19.48
N SER A 282 -6.19 11.20 -20.06
CA SER A 282 -6.64 12.35 -19.28
C SER A 282 -7.83 12.01 -18.37
N VAL A 283 -7.93 12.63 -17.21
CA VAL A 283 -9.04 12.41 -16.28
C VAL A 283 -10.37 12.71 -16.99
N LYS A 284 -10.43 13.75 -17.82
CA LYS A 284 -11.61 14.09 -18.61
C LYS A 284 -12.08 12.96 -19.53
N GLU A 285 -11.14 12.26 -20.17
CA GLU A 285 -11.45 11.11 -21.03
C GLU A 285 -11.85 9.86 -20.23
N GLN A 286 -11.30 9.69 -19.02
CA GLN A 286 -11.65 8.57 -18.14
C GLN A 286 -13.06 8.68 -17.56
N MET A 287 -13.50 9.90 -17.19
CA MET A 287 -14.69 10.14 -16.36
C MET A 287 -16.00 9.55 -16.92
N PRO A 288 -16.30 9.59 -18.23
CA PRO A 288 -17.50 8.92 -18.76
C PRO A 288 -17.50 7.42 -18.45
N HIS A 289 -16.38 6.73 -18.65
CA HIS A 289 -16.24 5.29 -18.45
C HIS A 289 -16.23 4.92 -16.96
N ILE A 290 -15.60 5.75 -16.11
CA ILE A 290 -15.67 5.61 -14.65
C ILE A 290 -17.12 5.76 -14.18
N SER A 291 -17.85 6.75 -14.70
CA SER A 291 -19.25 6.98 -14.33
C SER A 291 -20.15 5.78 -14.66
N GLU A 292 -19.97 5.16 -15.83
CA GLU A 292 -20.67 3.93 -16.21
C GLU A 292 -20.31 2.76 -15.29
N CYS A 293 -19.02 2.58 -14.98
CA CYS A 293 -18.54 1.54 -14.07
C CYS A 293 -19.14 1.70 -12.68
N VAL A 294 -19.05 2.89 -12.10
CA VAL A 294 -19.57 3.21 -10.77
C VAL A 294 -21.08 3.07 -10.71
N PHE A 295 -21.80 3.47 -11.75
CA PHE A 295 -23.25 3.28 -11.84
C PHE A 295 -23.62 1.80 -11.85
N ASN A 296 -22.93 0.98 -12.65
CA ASN A 296 -23.14 -0.46 -12.70
C ASN A 296 -22.84 -1.13 -11.35
N ASN A 297 -21.74 -0.75 -10.68
CA ASN A 297 -21.41 -1.22 -9.35
C ASN A 297 -22.53 -0.88 -8.34
N THR A 298 -22.98 0.37 -8.34
CA THR A 298 -24.04 0.84 -7.43
C THR A 298 -25.34 0.06 -7.59
N LEU A 299 -25.74 -0.25 -8.84
CA LEU A 299 -26.94 -1.04 -9.11
C LEU A 299 -26.87 -2.47 -8.55
N LYS A 300 -25.67 -2.98 -8.34
CA LYS A 300 -25.41 -4.35 -7.84
C LYS A 300 -24.96 -4.38 -6.38
N GLY A 301 -24.89 -3.23 -5.70
CA GLY A 301 -24.49 -3.14 -4.30
C GLY A 301 -22.96 -3.21 -4.07
N LEU A 302 -22.16 -3.12 -5.13
CA LEU A 302 -20.70 -3.03 -5.03
C LEU A 302 -20.30 -1.57 -4.79
N GLU A 303 -19.68 -1.30 -3.64
CA GLU A 303 -19.18 0.03 -3.31
C GLU A 303 -18.02 0.41 -4.23
N SER A 304 -18.02 1.64 -4.73
CA SER A 304 -16.92 2.18 -5.53
C SER A 304 -16.15 3.23 -4.75
N MET A 305 -14.83 3.23 -4.87
CA MET A 305 -13.94 4.23 -4.28
C MET A 305 -13.00 4.77 -5.35
N LEU A 306 -13.00 6.11 -5.52
CA LEU A 306 -12.15 6.78 -6.50
C LEU A 306 -10.91 7.37 -5.83
N PHE A 307 -9.74 6.82 -6.14
CA PHE A 307 -8.47 7.26 -5.59
C PHE A 307 -7.62 8.01 -6.61
N ASN A 308 -6.85 8.98 -6.13
CA ASN A 308 -5.83 9.68 -6.93
C ASN A 308 -6.42 10.59 -8.03
N TYR A 309 -7.66 10.99 -7.90
CA TYR A 309 -8.29 11.97 -8.80
C TYR A 309 -8.35 13.34 -8.11
N PRO A 310 -8.02 14.46 -8.79
CA PRO A 310 -8.30 15.78 -8.25
C PRO A 310 -9.82 16.03 -8.23
N LEU A 311 -10.33 16.65 -7.16
CA LEU A 311 -11.78 16.93 -7.05
C LEU A 311 -12.28 17.85 -8.17
N CYS A 312 -11.46 18.82 -8.62
CA CYS A 312 -11.81 19.74 -9.70
C CYS A 312 -12.03 19.06 -11.06
N GLU A 313 -11.44 17.87 -11.27
CA GLU A 313 -11.61 17.08 -12.49
C GLU A 313 -12.66 15.96 -12.34
N THR A 314 -13.17 15.75 -11.12
CA THR A 314 -14.17 14.72 -10.82
C THR A 314 -15.58 15.30 -10.91
N PRO A 315 -16.45 14.81 -11.81
CA PRO A 315 -17.83 15.29 -11.94
C PRO A 315 -18.62 15.20 -10.63
N LYS A 316 -19.43 16.21 -10.31
CA LYS A 316 -20.14 16.33 -9.03
C LYS A 316 -21.02 15.10 -8.70
N ASN A 317 -21.64 14.50 -9.70
CA ASN A 317 -22.51 13.33 -9.53
C ASN A 317 -21.77 12.06 -9.05
N ILE A 318 -20.45 11.98 -9.23
CA ILE A 318 -19.62 10.88 -8.76
C ILE A 318 -18.62 11.28 -7.65
N GLN A 319 -18.59 12.55 -7.23
CA GLN A 319 -17.72 13.01 -6.12
C GLN A 319 -18.03 12.29 -4.80
N LYS A 320 -19.22 11.76 -4.59
CA LYS A 320 -19.56 10.97 -3.40
C LYS A 320 -18.73 9.67 -3.26
N TYR A 321 -18.12 9.18 -4.35
CA TYR A 321 -17.23 8.02 -4.35
C TYR A 321 -15.75 8.41 -4.24
N TYR A 322 -15.48 9.69 -4.21
CA TYR A 322 -14.12 10.21 -4.09
C TYR A 322 -13.52 9.86 -2.72
N CYS A 323 -12.28 9.39 -2.74
CA CYS A 323 -11.49 9.18 -1.54
C CYS A 323 -10.27 10.08 -1.59
N LYS A 324 -10.13 10.94 -0.57
CA LYS A 324 -8.88 11.69 -0.40
C LYS A 324 -7.76 10.70 -0.22
N SER A 325 -6.92 10.59 -1.23
CA SER A 325 -5.87 9.57 -1.21
C SER A 325 -4.77 9.93 -0.21
N ILE A 326 -4.48 8.99 0.37
CA ILE A 326 -3.45 8.11 0.59
C ILE A 326 -2.32 8.65 1.48
N SER A 327 -1.42 9.38 1.08
CA SER A 327 -0.23 9.72 1.86
C SER A 327 0.00 11.21 1.75
N ASP A 328 -0.05 11.91 2.86
CA ASP A 328 0.11 13.37 2.89
C ASP A 328 1.41 13.84 2.20
N TRP A 329 2.45 13.01 2.23
CA TRP A 329 3.73 13.26 1.59
C TRP A 329 3.72 13.10 0.05
N LYS A 330 2.71 12.43 -0.52
CA LYS A 330 2.52 12.36 -1.99
C LYS A 330 1.70 13.51 -2.54
N ASN A 331 1.00 14.25 -1.67
CA ASN A 331 0.12 15.31 -2.08
C ASN A 331 0.90 16.54 -2.53
N TYR A 332 0.57 17.02 -3.73
CA TYR A 332 1.09 18.27 -4.29
C TYR A 332 -0.06 19.17 -4.71
N TYR A 333 0.02 20.44 -4.35
CA TYR A 333 -0.97 21.45 -4.70
C TYR A 333 -0.29 22.55 -5.51
N PRO A 334 -0.43 22.55 -6.85
CA PRO A 334 0.10 23.61 -7.71
C PRO A 334 -0.42 25.01 -7.34
N ALA A 335 0.22 26.06 -7.85
CA ALA A 335 -0.15 27.44 -7.53
C ALA A 335 -1.62 27.78 -7.84
N PHE A 336 -2.22 27.15 -8.85
CA PHE A 336 -3.63 27.33 -9.17
C PHE A 336 -4.60 26.72 -8.14
N CYS A 337 -4.11 25.87 -7.21
CA CYS A 337 -4.88 25.41 -6.05
C CYS A 337 -4.93 26.44 -4.92
N ASN A 338 -4.21 27.57 -5.04
CA ASN A 338 -4.28 28.64 -4.05
C ASN A 338 -5.65 29.32 -4.14
N GLY A 339 -6.37 29.38 -3.02
CA GLY A 339 -7.75 29.91 -2.98
C GLY A 339 -8.85 28.91 -3.39
N CYS A 340 -8.51 27.67 -3.73
CA CYS A 340 -9.51 26.65 -4.02
C CYS A 340 -10.29 26.30 -2.75
N ALA A 341 -11.63 26.39 -2.81
CA ALA A 341 -12.51 26.09 -1.67
C ALA A 341 -12.44 24.61 -1.25
N ASP A 342 -12.23 23.71 -2.20
CA ASP A 342 -12.21 22.27 -1.98
C ASP A 342 -10.80 21.73 -1.60
N LYS A 343 -9.80 22.61 -1.42
CA LYS A 343 -8.41 22.21 -1.19
C LYS A 343 -8.23 21.27 0.01
N ASN A 344 -8.98 21.51 1.08
CA ASN A 344 -8.88 20.70 2.31
C ASN A 344 -9.42 19.28 2.14
N ASP A 345 -10.40 19.09 1.27
CA ASP A 345 -11.03 17.80 1.00
C ASP A 345 -10.41 17.10 -0.22
N CYS A 346 -9.61 17.82 -1.02
CA CYS A 346 -8.95 17.31 -2.20
C CYS A 346 -7.61 16.66 -1.85
N GLY A 347 -7.29 15.53 -2.48
CA GLY A 347 -5.96 14.90 -2.43
C GLY A 347 -4.91 15.64 -3.24
N GLY A 348 -5.35 16.61 -4.10
CA GLY A 348 -4.44 17.32 -5.00
C GLY A 348 -3.88 16.40 -6.09
N PHE A 349 -2.63 16.61 -6.41
CA PHE A 349 -1.87 15.86 -7.42
C PHE A 349 -0.74 15.09 -6.76
N PHE A 350 -0.16 14.14 -7.46
CA PHE A 350 1.03 13.47 -6.97
C PHE A 350 2.26 14.40 -7.01
N SER A 351 3.07 14.38 -5.97
CA SER A 351 4.38 15.05 -5.97
C SER A 351 5.29 14.56 -7.10
N SER A 352 5.14 13.29 -7.52
CA SER A 352 5.81 12.70 -8.67
C SER A 352 5.37 13.27 -10.02
N SER A 353 4.26 14.03 -10.06
CA SER A 353 3.75 14.69 -11.27
C SER A 353 4.35 16.08 -11.51
N VAL A 354 5.25 16.55 -10.63
CA VAL A 354 5.88 17.88 -10.78
C VAL A 354 6.78 17.94 -12.02
N GLY A 355 6.77 19.05 -12.75
CA GLY A 355 7.51 19.26 -13.99
C GLY A 355 6.72 18.86 -15.24
N ASP A 356 7.36 18.20 -16.19
CA ASP A 356 6.77 17.88 -17.51
C ASP A 356 5.50 17.04 -17.43
N TYR A 357 5.33 16.24 -16.38
CA TYR A 357 4.14 15.41 -16.15
C TYR A 357 2.89 16.24 -15.80
N LEU A 358 3.04 17.37 -15.10
CA LEU A 358 1.94 18.32 -14.87
C LEU A 358 1.51 19.04 -16.14
N ASN A 359 2.48 19.35 -17.03
CA ASN A 359 2.18 20.01 -18.30
C ASN A 359 1.42 19.08 -19.27
N ASN A 360 1.61 17.78 -19.16
CA ASN A 360 0.88 16.77 -19.93
C ASN A 360 -0.50 16.46 -19.33
N ILE A 361 -0.71 16.72 -18.05
CA ILE A 361 -2.02 16.79 -17.42
C ILE A 361 -2.60 18.15 -17.82
N LYS A 362 -3.22 18.24 -19.00
CA LYS A 362 -3.90 19.45 -19.46
C LYS A 362 -5.06 19.75 -18.53
N LEU A 363 -4.77 20.54 -17.51
CA LEU A 363 -5.77 21.09 -16.60
C LEU A 363 -6.56 22.15 -17.38
N GLU A 364 -7.72 21.81 -17.86
CA GLU A 364 -8.75 22.79 -18.16
C GLU A 364 -9.32 23.30 -16.83
N VAL A 365 -8.56 24.12 -16.11
CA VAL A 365 -9.08 24.83 -14.95
C VAL A 365 -10.09 25.81 -15.50
N LYS A 366 -11.36 25.57 -15.27
CA LYS A 366 -12.37 26.62 -15.39
C LYS A 366 -12.11 27.64 -14.27
N VAL A 367 -11.58 28.81 -14.65
CA VAL A 367 -11.58 29.99 -13.81
C VAL A 367 -13.01 30.39 -13.50
#